data_8f11015e241acaead2cf84e70f259091
#
_entry.id   8f11015e241acaead2cf84e70f259091
#
_cell.length_a   1.000
_cell.length_b   1.000
_cell.length_c   1.000
_cell.angle_alpha   90.00
_cell.angle_beta   90.00
_cell.angle_gamma   90.00
#
_symmetry.space_group_name_H-M   'P 1'
#
loop_
_entity.id
_entity.type
_entity.pdbx_description
1 polymer ?
#
loop_
_entity_poly.entity_id
_entity_poly.type
_entity_poly.pdbx_seq_one_letter_code
_entity_poly.pdbx_strand_id
1 'polypeptide(L)'
;QNLSLVETFVNLICEKLVRNKIKSQFGGSLRAFISGGGALDKEVGIFLNSIGLPTLQGYGLTETSPVVSCNPIQDIRIETVGPPFRGNQVKIAEDGEILIKGENVMLGYWNNPQDTAKVLKDGWLYTGDIGHYENDYLKITDRKKDIIITPGGDNISPAKIENDLVKISFIEQALVY
;
A
#
# COMPACT_ATOMS: atom_id res chain seq x y z
N GLN A 1 -3.84 12.49 -21.06
CA GLN A 1 -3.72 12.26 -22.52
C GLN A 1 -5.12 12.40 -23.11
N ASN A 2 -5.27 13.22 -24.17
CA ASN A 2 -6.53 13.34 -24.88
C ASN A 2 -6.73 12.08 -25.73
N LEU A 3 -7.79 11.34 -25.45
CA LEU A 3 -8.19 10.17 -26.22
C LEU A 3 -8.57 10.57 -27.66
N SER A 4 -8.20 9.76 -28.63
CA SER A 4 -8.67 9.89 -30.01
C SER A 4 -10.20 9.67 -30.07
N LEU A 5 -10.85 10.08 -31.17
CA LEU A 5 -12.30 9.86 -31.37
C LEU A 5 -12.66 8.37 -31.32
N VAL A 6 -11.84 7.51 -31.89
CA VAL A 6 -12.03 6.04 -31.88
C VAL A 6 -11.91 5.48 -30.46
N GLU A 7 -10.89 5.89 -29.72
CA GLU A 7 -10.70 5.47 -28.31
C GLU A 7 -11.84 5.96 -27.42
N THR A 8 -12.34 7.18 -27.65
CA THR A 8 -13.49 7.72 -26.92
C THR A 8 -14.75 6.87 -27.19
N PHE A 9 -14.99 6.50 -28.44
CA PHE A 9 -16.15 5.67 -28.83
C PHE A 9 -16.04 4.26 -28.22
N VAL A 10 -14.87 3.61 -28.34
CA VAL A 10 -14.61 2.29 -27.72
C VAL A 10 -14.79 2.39 -26.21
N ASN A 11 -14.29 3.44 -25.57
CA ASN A 11 -14.43 3.62 -24.12
C ASN A 11 -15.90 3.76 -23.68
N LEU A 12 -16.75 4.46 -24.46
CA LEU A 12 -18.19 4.56 -24.20
C LEU A 12 -18.88 3.19 -24.30
N ILE A 13 -18.52 2.38 -25.29
CA ILE A 13 -19.05 1.01 -25.43
C ILE A 13 -18.63 0.15 -24.23
N CYS A 14 -17.35 0.19 -23.88
CA CYS A 14 -16.82 -0.54 -22.72
C CYS A 14 -17.48 -0.09 -21.41
N GLU A 15 -17.71 1.20 -21.23
CA GLU A 15 -18.44 1.70 -20.05
C GLU A 15 -19.84 1.08 -19.94
N LYS A 16 -20.59 1.12 -21.04
CA LYS A 16 -21.99 0.66 -21.05
C LYS A 16 -22.13 -0.86 -20.96
N LEU A 17 -21.34 -1.61 -21.72
CA LEU A 17 -21.50 -3.06 -21.86
C LEU A 17 -20.72 -3.88 -20.80
N VAL A 18 -19.61 -3.32 -20.31
CA VAL A 18 -18.69 -4.06 -19.40
C VAL A 18 -18.69 -3.43 -18.02
N ARG A 19 -18.18 -2.18 -17.89
CA ARG A 19 -17.96 -1.57 -16.57
C ARG A 19 -19.23 -1.40 -15.75
N ASN A 20 -20.33 -0.91 -16.37
CA ASN A 20 -21.59 -0.75 -15.65
C ASN A 20 -22.20 -2.11 -15.26
N LYS A 21 -22.02 -3.15 -16.08
CA LYS A 21 -22.48 -4.49 -15.76
C LYS A 21 -21.67 -5.08 -14.59
N ILE A 22 -20.35 -4.89 -14.57
CA ILE A 22 -19.51 -5.32 -13.44
C ILE A 22 -19.89 -4.55 -12.18
N LYS A 23 -19.99 -3.22 -12.24
CA LYS A 23 -20.41 -2.38 -11.10
C LYS A 23 -21.76 -2.79 -10.52
N SER A 24 -22.71 -3.21 -11.37
CA SER A 24 -24.03 -3.66 -10.91
C SER A 24 -23.99 -4.94 -10.08
N GLN A 25 -23.00 -5.80 -10.28
CA GLN A 25 -22.79 -6.99 -9.45
C GLN A 25 -22.44 -6.64 -8.00
N PHE A 26 -21.89 -5.43 -7.78
CA PHE A 26 -21.60 -4.87 -6.46
C PHE A 26 -22.69 -3.91 -5.96
N GLY A 27 -23.95 -4.11 -6.44
CA GLY A 27 -25.11 -3.32 -6.03
C GLY A 27 -25.19 -1.92 -6.65
N GLY A 28 -24.31 -1.58 -7.60
CA GLY A 28 -24.33 -0.30 -8.34
C GLY A 28 -23.88 0.96 -7.57
N SER A 29 -23.76 0.88 -6.25
CA SER A 29 -23.41 2.04 -5.38
C SER A 29 -21.95 2.02 -4.92
N LEU A 30 -21.16 1.02 -5.33
CA LEU A 30 -19.75 0.93 -4.98
C LEU A 30 -18.98 2.11 -5.55
N ARG A 31 -18.29 2.85 -4.68
CA ARG A 31 -17.46 4.00 -5.07
C ARG A 31 -15.99 3.61 -5.26
N ALA A 32 -15.47 2.77 -4.37
CA ALA A 32 -14.11 2.26 -4.42
C ALA A 32 -13.96 1.04 -3.52
N PHE A 33 -12.98 0.19 -3.81
CA PHE A 33 -12.42 -0.75 -2.85
C PHE A 33 -11.29 -0.09 -2.08
N ILE A 34 -11.08 -0.51 -0.84
CA ILE A 34 -9.91 -0.13 -0.06
C ILE A 34 -9.13 -1.41 0.22
N SER A 35 -7.88 -1.45 -0.22
CA SER A 35 -6.92 -2.52 0.04
C SER A 35 -5.94 -2.07 1.11
N GLY A 36 -5.75 -2.88 2.14
CA GLY A 36 -4.82 -2.61 3.23
C GLY A 36 -4.38 -3.90 3.91
N GLY A 37 -3.34 -3.82 4.75
CA GLY A 37 -2.79 -4.97 5.47
C GLY A 37 -1.79 -5.82 4.67
N GLY A 38 -1.61 -5.53 3.38
CA GLY A 38 -0.64 -6.18 2.49
C GLY A 38 -0.48 -5.40 1.20
N ALA A 39 0.57 -5.66 0.44
CA ALA A 39 0.78 -5.05 -0.86
C ALA A 39 -0.25 -5.56 -1.88
N LEU A 40 -0.90 -4.65 -2.60
CA LEU A 40 -1.73 -5.00 -3.74
C LEU A 40 -0.83 -5.30 -4.94
N ASP A 41 -1.07 -6.43 -5.60
CA ASP A 41 -0.37 -6.71 -6.86
C ASP A 41 -0.66 -5.60 -7.88
N LYS A 42 0.38 -5.14 -8.56
CA LYS A 42 0.32 -4.02 -9.50
C LYS A 42 -0.63 -4.29 -10.66
N GLU A 43 -0.57 -5.49 -11.25
CA GLU A 43 -1.39 -5.86 -12.41
C GLU A 43 -2.85 -5.94 -12.02
N VAL A 44 -3.15 -6.50 -10.83
CA VAL A 44 -4.50 -6.54 -10.25
C VAL A 44 -5.02 -5.13 -10.01
N GLY A 45 -4.19 -4.24 -9.45
CA GLY A 45 -4.56 -2.84 -9.23
C GLY A 45 -4.87 -2.11 -10.54
N ILE A 46 -4.01 -2.26 -11.57
CA ILE A 46 -4.23 -1.70 -12.90
C ILE A 46 -5.53 -2.24 -13.50
N PHE A 47 -5.74 -3.56 -13.46
CA PHE A 47 -6.93 -4.21 -13.99
C PHE A 47 -8.20 -3.67 -13.34
N LEU A 48 -8.30 -3.69 -12.01
CA LEU A 48 -9.47 -3.23 -11.28
C LEU A 48 -9.80 -1.77 -11.59
N ASN A 49 -8.81 -0.89 -11.63
CA ASN A 49 -9.01 0.50 -12.00
C ASN A 49 -9.47 0.66 -13.45
N SER A 50 -8.93 -0.15 -14.39
CA SER A 50 -9.28 -0.09 -15.82
C SER A 50 -10.72 -0.50 -16.10
N ILE A 51 -11.26 -1.45 -15.32
CA ILE A 51 -12.67 -1.88 -15.44
C ILE A 51 -13.64 -1.01 -14.64
N GLY A 52 -13.16 0.09 -14.06
CA GLY A 52 -14.00 1.07 -13.36
C GLY A 52 -14.35 0.69 -11.93
N LEU A 53 -13.55 -0.16 -11.31
CA LEU A 53 -13.58 -0.50 -9.88
C LEU A 53 -12.36 0.13 -9.19
N PRO A 54 -12.39 1.43 -8.85
CA PRO A 54 -11.25 2.10 -8.21
C PRO A 54 -10.83 1.34 -6.96
N THR A 55 -9.55 0.99 -6.88
CA THR A 55 -8.98 0.29 -5.74
C THR A 55 -7.90 1.16 -5.12
N LEU A 56 -8.14 1.60 -3.90
CA LEU A 56 -7.29 2.50 -3.14
C LEU A 56 -6.44 1.68 -2.19
N GLN A 57 -5.13 1.80 -2.26
CA GLN A 57 -4.26 1.25 -1.23
C GLN A 57 -4.18 2.21 -0.05
N GLY A 58 -4.35 1.67 1.15
CA GLY A 58 -4.12 2.34 2.41
C GLY A 58 -3.05 1.64 3.23
N TYR A 59 -2.40 2.39 4.11
CA TYR A 59 -1.37 1.93 5.02
C TYR A 59 -1.69 2.28 6.46
N GLY A 60 -1.34 1.35 7.31
CA GLY A 60 -1.35 1.53 8.75
C GLY A 60 -1.15 0.20 9.46
N LEU A 61 -1.10 0.28 10.77
CA LEU A 61 -0.85 -0.83 11.68
C LEU A 61 -1.91 -0.85 12.77
N THR A 62 -2.02 -1.94 13.51
CA THR A 62 -2.83 -1.98 14.73
C THR A 62 -2.43 -0.86 15.69
N GLU A 63 -1.14 -0.59 15.77
CA GLU A 63 -0.52 0.46 16.57
C GLU A 63 -0.89 1.89 16.12
N THR A 64 -1.56 2.05 14.97
CA THR A 64 -2.00 3.35 14.43
C THR A 64 -3.52 3.47 14.26
N SER A 65 -4.32 2.58 14.84
CA SER A 65 -5.79 2.59 14.99
C SER A 65 -6.64 2.83 13.71
N PRO A 66 -6.52 2.08 12.65
CA PRO A 66 -5.37 1.43 12.07
C PRO A 66 -4.71 2.25 10.96
N VAL A 67 -5.36 3.31 10.40
CA VAL A 67 -5.00 3.90 9.10
C VAL A 67 -4.19 5.18 9.25
N VAL A 68 -3.07 5.25 8.55
CA VAL A 68 -2.15 6.41 8.50
C VAL A 68 -2.28 7.18 7.19
N SER A 69 -2.34 6.45 6.07
CA SER A 69 -2.43 7.03 4.72
C SER A 69 -3.33 6.20 3.81
N CYS A 70 -3.83 6.81 2.76
CA CYS A 70 -4.59 6.13 1.71
C CYS A 70 -4.53 6.91 0.40
N ASN A 71 -4.54 6.20 -0.72
CA ASN A 71 -4.68 6.83 -2.03
C ASN A 71 -6.01 7.59 -2.12
N PRO A 72 -6.02 8.84 -2.58
CA PRO A 72 -7.24 9.55 -2.89
C PRO A 72 -7.87 9.02 -4.19
N ILE A 73 -9.20 8.95 -4.22
CA ILE A 73 -9.92 8.43 -5.40
C ILE A 73 -9.70 9.28 -6.67
N GLN A 74 -9.31 10.54 -6.52
CA GLN A 74 -9.06 11.47 -7.63
C GLN A 74 -7.66 11.31 -8.26
N ASP A 75 -6.72 10.74 -7.53
CA ASP A 75 -5.33 10.51 -7.98
C ASP A 75 -4.79 9.21 -7.37
N ILE A 76 -5.17 8.08 -7.99
CA ILE A 76 -4.76 6.75 -7.54
C ILE A 76 -3.40 6.42 -8.13
N ARG A 77 -2.40 6.18 -7.27
CA ARG A 77 -1.07 5.71 -7.65
C ARG A 77 -0.86 4.31 -7.11
N ILE A 78 -1.02 3.30 -7.97
CA ILE A 78 -1.17 1.90 -7.61
C ILE A 78 -0.01 1.34 -6.76
N GLU A 79 1.23 1.83 -6.99
CA GLU A 79 2.41 1.36 -6.25
C GLU A 79 2.67 2.13 -4.96
N THR A 80 1.74 2.97 -4.53
CA THR A 80 1.84 3.78 -3.31
C THR A 80 0.66 3.55 -2.39
N VAL A 81 0.82 3.95 -1.15
CA VAL A 81 -0.26 3.93 -0.15
C VAL A 81 -0.84 5.32 0.13
N GLY A 82 -0.61 6.25 -0.79
CA GLY A 82 -1.16 7.60 -0.73
C GLY A 82 -0.48 8.55 0.26
N PRO A 83 -0.95 9.80 0.32
CA PRO A 83 -0.48 10.77 1.29
C PRO A 83 -1.03 10.44 2.69
N PRO A 84 -0.31 10.82 3.77
CA PRO A 84 -0.83 10.71 5.12
C PRO A 84 -2.12 11.50 5.33
N PHE A 85 -3.04 10.96 6.12
CA PHE A 85 -4.23 11.67 6.55
C PHE A 85 -3.88 12.87 7.42
N ARG A 86 -4.74 13.87 7.37
CA ARG A 86 -4.60 15.06 8.22
C ARG A 86 -4.56 14.65 9.70
N GLY A 87 -3.59 15.17 10.43
CA GLY A 87 -3.34 14.84 11.83
C GLY A 87 -2.22 13.82 12.02
N ASN A 88 -1.84 13.09 10.98
CA ASN A 88 -0.68 12.20 11.00
C ASN A 88 0.56 12.91 10.45
N GLN A 89 1.65 12.78 11.18
CA GLN A 89 2.98 13.15 10.72
C GLN A 89 3.74 11.86 10.40
N VAL A 90 4.31 11.81 9.20
CA VAL A 90 5.13 10.69 8.76
C VAL A 90 6.49 11.22 8.32
N LYS A 91 7.55 10.61 8.81
CA LYS A 91 8.92 10.90 8.37
C LYS A 91 9.65 9.58 8.06
N ILE A 92 10.65 9.67 7.23
CA ILE A 92 11.55 8.56 6.91
C ILE A 92 12.85 8.79 7.68
N ALA A 93 13.26 7.78 8.44
CA ALA A 93 14.52 7.79 9.17
C ALA A 93 15.72 7.59 8.20
N GLU A 94 16.94 7.77 8.69
CA GLU A 94 18.15 7.62 7.87
C GLU A 94 18.33 6.22 7.28
N ASP A 95 17.85 5.21 7.99
CA ASP A 95 17.84 3.81 7.54
C ASP A 95 16.63 3.42 6.68
N GLY A 96 15.79 4.41 6.31
CA GLY A 96 14.59 4.21 5.51
C GLY A 96 13.35 3.78 6.30
N GLU A 97 13.43 3.63 7.63
CA GLU A 97 12.27 3.26 8.44
C GLU A 97 11.22 4.36 8.47
N ILE A 98 9.96 3.97 8.28
CA ILE A 98 8.79 4.85 8.37
C ILE A 98 8.50 5.11 9.85
N LEU A 99 8.49 6.37 10.25
CA LEU A 99 8.16 6.81 11.59
C LEU A 99 6.85 7.60 11.56
N ILE A 100 5.95 7.31 12.53
CA ILE A 100 4.62 7.91 12.57
C ILE A 100 4.40 8.61 13.91
N LYS A 101 3.79 9.78 13.85
CA LYS A 101 3.31 10.52 15.02
C LYS A 101 1.92 11.07 14.74
N GLY A 102 0.97 10.85 15.65
CA GLY A 102 -0.41 11.30 15.51
C GLY A 102 -1.25 10.85 16.69
N GLU A 103 -2.47 11.38 16.77
CA GLU A 103 -3.43 11.02 17.83
C GLU A 103 -3.93 9.58 17.71
N ASN A 104 -3.79 8.97 16.52
CA ASN A 104 -4.14 7.58 16.24
C ASN A 104 -3.05 6.59 16.67
N VAL A 105 -1.87 7.05 17.09
CA VAL A 105 -0.81 6.17 17.59
C VAL A 105 -1.19 5.63 18.97
N MET A 106 -1.00 4.33 19.17
CA MET A 106 -1.31 3.64 20.43
C MET A 106 -0.58 4.26 21.63
N LEU A 107 -1.12 4.06 22.81
CA LEU A 107 -0.46 4.43 24.08
C LEU A 107 0.67 3.46 24.45
N GLY A 108 0.61 2.23 23.95
CA GLY A 108 1.57 1.18 24.22
C GLY A 108 0.94 -0.22 24.18
N TYR A 109 1.78 -1.23 24.31
CA TYR A 109 1.34 -2.61 24.43
C TYR A 109 0.87 -2.92 25.86
N TRP A 110 -0.25 -3.63 25.97
CA TRP A 110 -0.84 -3.99 27.26
C TRP A 110 0.13 -4.79 28.12
N ASN A 111 0.37 -4.32 29.33
CA ASN A 111 1.29 -4.93 30.31
C ASN A 111 2.70 -5.24 29.76
N ASN A 112 3.14 -4.53 28.71
CA ASN A 112 4.43 -4.74 28.11
C ASN A 112 5.18 -3.42 27.85
N PRO A 113 5.68 -2.76 28.91
CA PRO A 113 6.39 -1.49 28.79
C PRO A 113 7.74 -1.64 28.06
N GLN A 114 8.36 -2.83 28.14
CA GLN A 114 9.64 -3.08 27.48
C GLN A 114 9.53 -3.05 25.96
N ASP A 115 8.55 -3.74 25.38
CA ASP A 115 8.34 -3.70 23.93
C ASP A 115 7.74 -2.37 23.49
N THR A 116 6.92 -1.73 24.33
CA THR A 116 6.45 -0.36 24.07
C THR A 116 7.62 0.61 23.90
N ALA A 117 8.60 0.59 24.79
CA ALA A 117 9.78 1.45 24.74
C ALA A 117 10.69 1.18 23.52
N LYS A 118 10.63 -0.01 22.94
CA LYS A 118 11.37 -0.32 21.69
C LYS A 118 10.80 0.41 20.48
N VAL A 119 9.48 0.55 20.43
CA VAL A 119 8.77 1.09 19.25
C VAL A 119 8.28 2.52 19.42
N LEU A 120 8.02 2.98 20.64
CA LEU A 120 7.63 4.36 20.92
C LEU A 120 8.78 5.14 21.53
N LYS A 121 9.34 6.11 20.77
CA LYS A 121 10.48 6.95 21.20
C LYS A 121 10.21 8.39 20.81
N ASP A 122 10.31 9.31 21.79
CA ASP A 122 10.11 10.76 21.61
C ASP A 122 8.80 11.14 20.91
N GLY A 123 7.74 10.33 21.17
CA GLY A 123 6.42 10.52 20.58
C GLY A 123 6.30 10.04 19.13
N TRP A 124 7.30 9.29 18.62
CA TRP A 124 7.26 8.64 17.32
C TRP A 124 7.14 7.12 17.45
N LEU A 125 6.25 6.54 16.66
CA LEU A 125 6.16 5.11 16.46
C LEU A 125 7.16 4.68 15.39
N TYR A 126 8.05 3.79 15.73
CA TYR A 126 8.95 3.08 14.83
C TYR A 126 8.22 1.86 14.30
N THR A 127 7.84 1.91 13.03
CA THR A 127 6.90 0.94 12.45
C THR A 127 7.53 -0.40 12.10
N GLY A 128 8.83 -0.42 11.89
CA GLY A 128 9.54 -1.55 11.30
C GLY A 128 9.29 -1.72 9.80
N ASP A 129 8.56 -0.81 9.16
CA ASP A 129 8.36 -0.78 7.71
C ASP A 129 9.35 0.19 7.08
N ILE A 130 9.90 -0.19 5.93
CA ILE A 130 10.83 0.62 5.13
C ILE A 130 10.08 1.23 3.96
N GLY A 131 10.38 2.49 3.65
CA GLY A 131 9.74 3.19 2.55
C GLY A 131 10.32 4.55 2.27
N HIS A 132 9.72 5.24 1.33
CA HIS A 132 10.10 6.58 0.92
C HIS A 132 8.90 7.35 0.36
N TYR A 133 9.09 8.63 0.11
CA TYR A 133 8.11 9.46 -0.58
C TYR A 133 8.39 9.51 -2.09
N GLU A 134 7.33 9.35 -2.89
CA GLU A 134 7.30 9.66 -4.31
C GLU A 134 6.27 10.79 -4.55
N ASN A 135 6.73 12.03 -4.73
CA ASN A 135 5.86 13.20 -4.93
C ASN A 135 4.71 13.27 -3.90
N ASP A 136 5.03 13.33 -2.63
CA ASP A 136 4.12 13.39 -1.48
C ASP A 136 3.29 12.12 -1.20
N TYR A 137 3.43 11.08 -2.01
CA TYR A 137 2.82 9.77 -1.77
C TYR A 137 3.80 8.84 -1.06
N LEU A 138 3.34 8.22 0.00
CA LEU A 138 4.12 7.23 0.72
C LEU A 138 4.16 5.92 -0.07
N LYS A 139 5.35 5.35 -0.23
CA LYS A 139 5.59 4.04 -0.82
C LYS A 139 6.32 3.16 0.16
N ILE A 140 5.76 1.99 0.43
CA ILE A 140 6.37 0.98 1.28
C ILE A 140 7.13 0.03 0.37
N THR A 141 8.35 -0.31 0.75
CA THR A 141 9.19 -1.22 -0.03
C THR A 141 9.40 -2.55 0.66
N ASP A 142 9.56 -2.54 1.99
CA ASP A 142 9.96 -3.72 2.74
C ASP A 142 9.54 -3.65 4.21
N ARG A 143 9.78 -4.77 4.91
CA ARG A 143 9.83 -4.84 6.36
C ARG A 143 11.28 -4.93 6.83
N LYS A 144 11.67 -4.07 7.76
CA LYS A 144 13.03 -3.97 8.28
C LYS A 144 13.57 -5.30 8.82
N LYS A 145 12.73 -6.07 9.52
CA LYS A 145 13.09 -7.39 10.07
C LYS A 145 13.25 -8.49 9.02
N ASP A 146 12.66 -8.29 7.84
CA ASP A 146 12.62 -9.30 6.78
C ASP A 146 13.72 -9.05 5.73
N ILE A 147 14.39 -7.89 5.76
CA ILE A 147 15.51 -7.58 4.87
C ILE A 147 16.70 -8.48 5.21
N ILE A 148 17.21 -9.17 4.20
CA ILE A 148 18.43 -9.96 4.29
C ILE A 148 19.61 -9.08 3.87
N ILE A 149 20.58 -8.92 4.77
CA ILE A 149 21.81 -8.18 4.46
C ILE A 149 22.86 -9.20 4.04
N THR A 150 23.32 -9.10 2.79
CA THR A 150 24.38 -9.99 2.29
C THR A 150 25.73 -9.66 2.92
N PRO A 151 26.70 -10.59 2.89
CA PRO A 151 28.06 -10.28 3.33
C PRO A 151 28.73 -9.12 2.56
N GLY A 152 28.24 -8.80 1.37
CA GLY A 152 28.67 -7.64 0.57
C GLY A 152 28.02 -6.31 0.96
N GLY A 153 27.03 -6.34 1.89
CA GLY A 153 26.30 -5.15 2.35
C GLY A 153 25.06 -4.81 1.53
N ASP A 154 24.67 -5.64 0.56
CA ASP A 154 23.46 -5.42 -0.22
C ASP A 154 22.22 -5.83 0.58
N ASN A 155 21.18 -5.00 0.49
CA ASN A 155 19.86 -5.28 1.07
C ASN A 155 19.01 -6.07 0.07
N ILE A 156 18.65 -7.28 0.42
CA ILE A 156 17.74 -8.13 -0.35
C ILE A 156 16.37 -8.10 0.30
N SER A 157 15.35 -7.82 -0.51
CA SER A 157 13.95 -7.93 -0.13
C SER A 157 13.42 -9.34 -0.48
N PRO A 158 13.22 -10.23 0.51
CA PRO A 158 12.61 -11.54 0.28
C PRO A 158 11.25 -11.44 -0.39
N ALA A 159 10.39 -10.56 0.10
CA ALA A 159 9.04 -10.37 -0.41
C ALA A 159 9.00 -10.01 -1.91
N LYS A 160 9.97 -9.22 -2.38
CA LYS A 160 10.07 -8.88 -3.82
C LYS A 160 10.39 -10.10 -4.66
N ILE A 161 11.34 -10.93 -4.21
CA ILE A 161 11.73 -12.16 -4.92
C ILE A 161 10.59 -13.18 -4.89
N GLU A 162 9.94 -13.35 -3.74
CA GLU A 162 8.80 -14.24 -3.57
C GLU A 162 7.64 -13.84 -4.50
N ASN A 163 7.30 -12.55 -4.54
CA ASN A 163 6.28 -12.01 -5.44
C ASN A 163 6.62 -12.19 -6.92
N ASP A 164 7.89 -12.12 -7.30
CA ASP A 164 8.30 -12.38 -8.69
C ASP A 164 8.23 -13.88 -9.03
N LEU A 165 8.56 -14.75 -8.10
CA LEU A 165 8.47 -16.20 -8.28
C LEU A 165 7.04 -16.70 -8.43
N VAL A 166 6.09 -16.20 -7.64
CA VAL A 166 4.68 -16.64 -7.71
C VAL A 166 3.94 -16.14 -8.96
N LYS A 167 4.54 -15.23 -9.75
CA LYS A 167 4.01 -14.88 -11.08
C LYS A 167 4.17 -16.02 -12.09
N ILE A 168 5.04 -16.99 -11.82
CA ILE A 168 5.24 -18.16 -12.63
C ILE A 168 4.11 -19.13 -12.37
N SER A 169 3.32 -19.47 -13.37
CA SER A 169 2.01 -20.14 -13.27
C SER A 169 2.01 -21.49 -12.54
N PHE A 170 3.14 -22.14 -12.34
CA PHE A 170 3.27 -23.40 -11.62
C PHE A 170 3.90 -23.26 -10.22
N ILE A 171 4.16 -22.02 -9.76
CA ILE A 171 4.63 -21.73 -8.41
C ILE A 171 3.48 -21.07 -7.64
N GLU A 172 2.94 -21.78 -6.67
CA GLU A 172 1.85 -21.27 -5.82
C GLU A 172 2.38 -20.44 -4.63
N GLN A 173 3.53 -20.83 -4.10
CA GLN A 173 4.16 -20.18 -2.95
C GLN A 173 5.68 -20.23 -3.08
N ALA A 174 6.33 -19.18 -2.61
CA ALA A 174 7.80 -19.10 -2.50
C ALA A 174 8.17 -18.56 -1.12
N LEU A 175 9.29 -18.98 -0.59
CA LEU A 175 9.88 -18.50 0.65
C LEU A 175 11.37 -18.28 0.45
N VAL A 176 11.83 -17.06 0.73
CA VAL A 176 13.24 -16.65 0.68
C VAL A 176 13.71 -16.35 2.10
N TYR A 177 14.79 -17.01 2.53
CA TYR A 177 15.35 -16.88 3.90
C TYR A 177 16.88 -16.95 3.88
#